data_9870f16524e383937be66edb4d0a866c
#
_entry.id   9870f16524e383937be66edb4d0a866c
#
_cell.length_a   1.000
_cell.length_b   1.000
_cell.length_c   1.000
_cell.angle_alpha   90.00
_cell.angle_beta   90.00
_cell.angle_gamma   90.00
#
_symmetry.space_group_name_H-M   'P 1'
#
loop_
_entity.id
_entity.type
_entity.pdbx_description
1 polymer ?
#
loop_
_entity_poly.entity_id
_entity_poly.type
_entity_poly.pdbx_seq_one_letter_code
_entity_poly.pdbx_strand_id
1 'polypeptide(L)'
;MSAIKSSVAALFGDSEEGRNVAAYFSLLCEQQINQFPAIRHYIGKYHGEVVATGTLFVGSETVGIYDIATRDEYRHRGIGSAMFAYLLREARSCQHHYAVLQASTEGIGIYLKAGFTPIGDVHVFESRTLL
;
A
#
# COMPACT_ATOMS: atom_id res chain seq x y z
N MET A 1 -15.95 -0.19 -2.75
CA MET A 1 -15.58 -0.52 -1.34
C MET A 1 -15.49 -2.01 -1.07
N SER A 2 -16.47 -2.86 -1.45
CA SER A 2 -16.36 -4.32 -1.31
C SER A 2 -15.20 -4.92 -2.12
N ALA A 3 -14.87 -4.36 -3.28
CA ALA A 3 -13.75 -4.81 -4.12
C ALA A 3 -12.38 -4.60 -3.46
N ILE A 4 -12.19 -3.51 -2.72
CA ILE A 4 -10.94 -3.28 -1.96
C ILE A 4 -10.81 -4.30 -0.84
N LYS A 5 -11.90 -4.55 -0.09
CA LYS A 5 -11.96 -5.53 0.99
C LYS A 5 -11.54 -6.94 0.55
N SER A 6 -12.16 -7.44 -0.51
CA SER A 6 -11.87 -8.78 -1.03
C SER A 6 -10.49 -8.89 -1.66
N SER A 7 -10.02 -7.79 -2.26
CA SER A 7 -8.71 -7.74 -2.91
C SER A 7 -7.56 -7.74 -1.92
N VAL A 8 -7.69 -6.99 -0.81
CA VAL A 8 -6.67 -6.98 0.24
C VAL A 8 -6.60 -8.34 0.92
N ALA A 9 -7.74 -8.96 1.24
CA ALA A 9 -7.75 -10.32 1.79
C ALA A 9 -7.06 -11.34 0.87
N ALA A 10 -7.28 -11.23 -0.44
CA ALA A 10 -6.65 -12.11 -1.43
C ALA A 10 -5.14 -11.85 -1.60
N LEU A 11 -4.68 -10.63 -1.33
CA LEU A 11 -3.27 -10.25 -1.49
C LEU A 11 -2.37 -10.79 -0.38
N PHE A 12 -2.87 -10.84 0.84
CA PHE A 12 -2.09 -11.25 2.02
C PHE A 12 -2.32 -12.73 2.40
N GLY A 13 -3.21 -13.42 1.71
CA GLY A 13 -3.49 -14.85 1.92
C GLY A 13 -4.15 -15.15 3.28
N ASP A 14 -4.17 -16.45 3.64
CA ASP A 14 -4.79 -16.96 4.85
C ASP A 14 -3.87 -16.94 6.08
N SER A 15 -2.73 -16.27 6.01
CA SER A 15 -1.84 -16.09 7.16
C SER A 15 -2.50 -15.23 8.25
N GLU A 16 -2.01 -15.34 9.48
CA GLU A 16 -2.45 -14.47 10.58
C GLU A 16 -2.30 -12.99 10.22
N GLU A 17 -1.16 -12.63 9.63
CA GLU A 17 -0.89 -11.28 9.13
C GLU A 17 -1.91 -10.87 8.07
N GLY A 18 -2.19 -11.73 7.11
CA GLY A 18 -3.19 -11.46 6.07
C GLY A 18 -4.59 -11.21 6.63
N ARG A 19 -5.01 -12.00 7.63
CA ARG A 19 -6.29 -11.80 8.32
C ARG A 19 -6.32 -10.48 9.08
N ASN A 20 -5.24 -10.10 9.75
CA ASN A 20 -5.14 -8.84 10.49
C ASN A 20 -5.19 -7.63 9.54
N VAL A 21 -4.51 -7.70 8.41
CA VAL A 21 -4.56 -6.67 7.36
C VAL A 21 -5.98 -6.56 6.79
N ALA A 22 -6.63 -7.67 6.50
CA ALA A 22 -8.01 -7.69 6.00
C ALA A 22 -8.99 -7.09 7.03
N ALA A 23 -8.82 -7.39 8.32
CA ALA A 23 -9.61 -6.81 9.40
C ALA A 23 -9.41 -5.29 9.50
N TYR A 24 -8.18 -4.83 9.42
CA TYR A 24 -7.86 -3.41 9.40
C TYR A 24 -8.56 -2.66 8.25
N PHE A 25 -8.42 -3.16 7.02
CA PHE A 25 -9.10 -2.55 5.88
C PHE A 25 -10.63 -2.63 5.98
N SER A 26 -11.15 -3.66 6.64
CA SER A 26 -12.59 -3.75 6.92
C SER A 26 -13.05 -2.62 7.83
N LEU A 27 -12.33 -2.36 8.92
CA LEU A 27 -12.63 -1.26 9.83
C LEU A 27 -12.57 0.10 9.12
N LEU A 28 -11.55 0.31 8.29
CA LEU A 28 -11.42 1.53 7.50
C LEU A 28 -12.63 1.74 6.57
N CYS A 29 -13.10 0.66 5.94
CA CYS A 29 -14.28 0.72 5.06
C CYS A 29 -15.56 1.01 5.84
N GLU A 30 -15.72 0.46 7.04
CA GLU A 30 -16.88 0.68 7.89
C GLU A 30 -16.94 2.12 8.42
N GLN A 31 -15.80 2.74 8.67
CA GLN A 31 -15.71 4.13 9.11
C GLN A 31 -15.86 5.15 7.99
N GLN A 32 -16.30 4.72 6.81
CA GLN A 32 -16.51 5.60 5.65
C GLN A 32 -15.29 6.46 5.32
N ILE A 33 -14.14 5.82 5.19
CA ILE A 33 -12.85 6.49 4.97
C ILE A 33 -12.83 7.38 3.72
N ASN A 34 -13.81 7.24 2.83
CA ASN A 34 -14.04 8.16 1.71
C ASN A 34 -14.27 9.63 2.13
N GLN A 35 -14.55 9.86 3.41
CA GLN A 35 -14.64 11.21 3.99
C GLN A 35 -13.25 11.81 4.29
N PHE A 36 -12.18 11.01 4.21
CA PHE A 36 -10.81 11.48 4.41
C PHE A 36 -10.11 11.62 3.04
N PRO A 37 -10.17 12.79 2.39
CA PRO A 37 -9.55 13.00 1.08
C PRO A 37 -8.02 12.85 1.11
N ALA A 38 -7.43 12.85 2.31
CA ALA A 38 -6.02 12.61 2.53
C ALA A 38 -5.59 11.17 2.20
N ILE A 39 -6.51 10.19 2.29
CA ILE A 39 -6.20 8.77 2.03
C ILE A 39 -6.82 8.37 0.70
N ARG A 40 -5.97 7.91 -0.23
CA ARG A 40 -6.39 7.46 -1.56
C ARG A 40 -5.95 6.03 -1.77
N HIS A 41 -6.91 5.13 -1.97
CA HIS A 41 -6.65 3.72 -2.26
C HIS A 41 -6.75 3.46 -3.76
N TYR A 42 -5.79 2.67 -4.27
CA TYR A 42 -5.71 2.28 -5.67
C TYR A 42 -5.70 0.77 -5.80
N ILE A 43 -6.30 0.29 -6.87
CA ILE A 43 -6.24 -1.12 -7.26
C ILE A 43 -5.64 -1.23 -8.66
N GLY A 44 -4.78 -2.23 -8.84
CA GLY A 44 -4.24 -2.60 -10.14
C GLY A 44 -5.00 -3.80 -10.69
N LYS A 45 -5.44 -3.69 -11.95
CA LYS A 45 -6.11 -4.79 -12.66
C LYS A 45 -5.24 -5.33 -13.78
N TYR A 46 -5.27 -6.64 -13.94
CA TYR A 46 -4.64 -7.35 -15.03
C TYR A 46 -5.67 -8.33 -15.62
N HIS A 47 -5.99 -8.17 -16.91
CA HIS A 47 -7.05 -8.93 -17.59
C HIS A 47 -8.39 -8.95 -16.81
N GLY A 48 -8.77 -7.81 -16.23
CA GLY A 48 -10.01 -7.66 -15.50
C GLY A 48 -9.98 -8.12 -14.03
N GLU A 49 -8.91 -8.80 -13.60
CA GLU A 49 -8.74 -9.25 -12.22
C GLU A 49 -7.94 -8.22 -11.40
N VAL A 50 -8.32 -8.04 -10.14
CA VAL A 50 -7.55 -7.22 -9.21
C VAL A 50 -6.34 -8.01 -8.74
N VAL A 51 -5.14 -7.52 -9.05
CA VAL A 51 -3.87 -8.20 -8.79
C VAL A 51 -2.92 -7.40 -7.89
N ALA A 52 -3.18 -6.12 -7.71
CA ALA A 52 -2.31 -5.25 -6.91
C ALA A 52 -3.11 -4.16 -6.19
N THR A 53 -2.52 -3.65 -5.12
CA THR A 53 -3.03 -2.47 -4.39
C THR A 53 -1.92 -1.47 -4.14
N GLY A 54 -2.31 -0.26 -3.79
CA GLY A 54 -1.43 0.77 -3.27
C GLY A 54 -2.24 1.87 -2.61
N THR A 55 -1.61 2.60 -1.71
CA THR A 55 -2.26 3.68 -0.96
C THR A 55 -1.36 4.89 -0.92
N LEU A 56 -1.97 6.07 -1.10
CA LEU A 56 -1.35 7.35 -0.81
C LEU A 56 -1.99 7.98 0.42
N PHE A 57 -1.16 8.53 1.27
CA PHE A 57 -1.57 9.44 2.34
C PHE A 57 -1.04 10.83 2.03
N VAL A 58 -1.94 11.76 1.71
CA VAL A 58 -1.57 13.13 1.35
C VAL A 58 -1.56 13.98 2.61
N GLY A 59 -0.37 14.20 3.15
CA GLY A 59 -0.16 15.08 4.30
C GLY A 59 -0.09 16.55 3.90
N SER A 60 0.27 17.40 4.85
CA SER A 60 0.41 18.85 4.61
C SER A 60 1.64 19.21 3.79
N GLU A 61 2.73 18.47 3.95
CA GLU A 61 4.03 18.76 3.31
C GLU A 61 4.61 17.55 2.56
N THR A 62 4.12 16.37 2.86
CA THR A 62 4.62 15.09 2.31
C THR A 62 3.48 14.23 1.79
N VAL A 63 3.81 13.33 0.87
CA VAL A 63 2.92 12.25 0.45
C VAL A 63 3.52 10.92 0.90
N GLY A 64 2.79 10.18 1.70
CA GLY A 64 3.17 8.81 2.09
C GLY A 64 2.68 7.78 1.07
N ILE A 65 3.52 6.81 0.76
CA ILE A 65 3.20 5.69 -0.15
C ILE A 65 3.18 4.42 0.68
N TYR A 66 2.04 3.73 0.70
CA TYR A 66 1.81 2.58 1.58
C TYR A 66 1.08 1.44 0.86
N ASP A 67 1.10 0.28 1.48
CA ASP A 67 0.26 -0.87 1.12
C ASP A 67 0.44 -1.34 -0.32
N ILE A 68 1.65 -1.20 -0.88
CA ILE A 68 1.94 -1.77 -2.20
C ILE A 68 2.06 -3.28 -2.04
N ALA A 69 1.12 -3.98 -2.64
CA ALA A 69 1.09 -5.44 -2.63
C ALA A 69 0.65 -5.99 -3.98
N THR A 70 1.20 -7.13 -4.34
CA THR A 70 0.86 -7.88 -5.56
C THR A 70 0.50 -9.30 -5.15
N ARG A 71 -0.57 -9.85 -5.73
CA ARG A 71 -0.96 -11.25 -5.51
C ARG A 71 0.19 -12.18 -5.88
N ASP A 72 0.39 -13.23 -5.08
CA ASP A 72 1.52 -14.14 -5.21
C ASP A 72 1.69 -14.72 -6.61
N GLU A 73 0.58 -15.13 -7.25
CA GLU A 73 0.57 -15.70 -8.59
C GLU A 73 0.98 -14.70 -9.69
N TYR A 74 0.96 -13.41 -9.37
CA TYR A 74 1.29 -12.33 -10.31
C TYR A 74 2.61 -11.63 -9.99
N ARG A 75 3.35 -12.10 -8.99
CA ARG A 75 4.66 -11.56 -8.65
C ARG A 75 5.70 -11.84 -9.74
N HIS A 76 6.78 -11.07 -9.72
CA HIS A 76 7.89 -11.17 -10.67
C HIS A 76 7.51 -10.89 -12.14
N ARG A 77 6.44 -10.14 -12.36
CA ARG A 77 5.96 -9.71 -13.68
C ARG A 77 6.00 -8.19 -13.88
N GLY A 78 6.63 -7.45 -12.97
CA GLY A 78 6.71 -6.00 -13.02
C GLY A 78 5.45 -5.26 -12.54
N ILE A 79 4.47 -5.95 -11.99
CA ILE A 79 3.20 -5.35 -11.55
C ILE A 79 3.40 -4.43 -10.35
N GLY A 80 4.20 -4.85 -9.37
CA GLY A 80 4.54 -4.02 -8.21
C GLY A 80 5.28 -2.74 -8.61
N SER A 81 6.22 -2.85 -9.54
CA SER A 81 6.94 -1.70 -10.09
C SER A 81 6.00 -0.76 -10.85
N ALA A 82 5.05 -1.29 -11.60
CA ALA A 82 4.06 -0.51 -12.33
C ALA A 82 3.11 0.23 -11.36
N MET A 83 2.64 -0.45 -10.30
CA MET A 83 1.84 0.17 -9.26
C MET A 83 2.61 1.30 -8.58
N PHE A 84 3.85 1.06 -8.19
CA PHE A 84 4.70 2.08 -7.58
C PHE A 84 4.92 3.28 -8.49
N ALA A 85 5.22 3.06 -9.76
CA ALA A 85 5.39 4.13 -10.74
C ALA A 85 4.11 4.98 -10.89
N TYR A 86 2.96 4.33 -10.90
CA TYR A 86 1.67 5.01 -10.93
C TYR A 86 1.45 5.87 -9.67
N LEU A 87 1.66 5.30 -8.48
CA LEU A 87 1.53 6.02 -7.21
C LEU A 87 2.50 7.21 -7.13
N LEU A 88 3.72 7.05 -7.61
CA LEU A 88 4.71 8.12 -7.62
C LEU A 88 4.28 9.27 -8.55
N ARG A 89 3.67 8.96 -9.68
CA ARG A 89 3.09 9.98 -10.58
C ARG A 89 1.94 10.70 -9.91
N GLU A 90 1.03 9.98 -9.25
CA GLU A 90 -0.08 10.57 -8.50
C GLU A 90 0.43 11.43 -7.33
N ALA A 91 1.47 10.98 -6.63
CA ALA A 91 2.11 11.74 -5.55
C ALA A 91 2.72 13.05 -6.06
N ARG A 92 3.37 13.03 -7.22
CA ARG A 92 3.92 14.24 -7.86
C ARG A 92 2.83 15.25 -8.21
N SER A 93 1.65 14.79 -8.58
CA SER A 93 0.52 15.68 -8.89
C SER A 93 0.00 16.45 -7.67
N CYS A 94 0.32 16.01 -6.45
CA CYS A 94 -0.03 16.70 -5.22
C CYS A 94 0.83 17.95 -4.95
N GLN A 95 1.91 18.17 -5.72
CA GLN A 95 2.81 19.33 -5.61
C GLN A 95 3.52 19.46 -4.25
N HIS A 96 3.67 18.36 -3.50
CA HIS A 96 4.47 18.30 -2.29
C HIS A 96 5.96 18.07 -2.62
N HIS A 97 6.83 18.53 -1.75
CA HIS A 97 8.28 18.43 -1.97
C HIS A 97 8.84 17.03 -1.73
N TYR A 98 8.19 16.24 -0.87
CA TYR A 98 8.70 14.95 -0.46
C TYR A 98 7.66 13.85 -0.58
N ALA A 99 8.11 12.70 -1.08
CA ALA A 99 7.40 11.44 -0.95
C ALA A 99 8.16 10.57 0.05
N VAL A 100 7.44 9.93 0.97
CA VAL A 100 8.02 9.06 2.00
C VAL A 100 7.36 7.69 1.97
N LEU A 101 8.10 6.67 2.32
CA LEU A 101 7.60 5.32 2.42
C LEU A 101 8.40 4.49 3.43
N GLN A 102 7.83 3.37 3.84
CA GLN A 102 8.52 2.33 4.59
C GLN A 102 8.68 1.11 3.68
N ALA A 103 9.92 0.64 3.54
CA ALA A 103 10.23 -0.47 2.66
C ALA A 103 10.45 -1.75 3.44
N SER A 104 9.89 -2.85 2.97
CA SER A 104 10.30 -4.17 3.40
C SER A 104 11.67 -4.54 2.80
N THR A 105 12.34 -5.51 3.40
CA THR A 105 13.60 -6.03 2.86
C THR A 105 13.46 -6.51 1.42
N GLU A 106 12.33 -7.09 1.07
CA GLU A 106 12.05 -7.57 -0.29
C GLU A 106 11.77 -6.45 -1.29
N GLY A 107 11.11 -5.37 -0.83
CA GLY A 107 10.66 -4.28 -1.70
C GLY A 107 11.67 -3.15 -1.88
N ILE A 108 12.68 -3.05 -1.04
CA ILE A 108 13.60 -1.90 -0.99
C ILE A 108 14.30 -1.62 -2.32
N GLY A 109 14.61 -2.65 -3.10
CA GLY A 109 15.30 -2.51 -4.37
C GLY A 109 14.57 -1.63 -5.40
N ILE A 110 13.25 -1.70 -5.44
CA ILE A 110 12.40 -0.90 -6.34
C ILE A 110 12.54 0.59 -6.00
N TYR A 111 12.53 0.91 -4.72
CA TYR A 111 12.57 2.29 -4.23
C TYR A 111 13.95 2.93 -4.40
N LEU A 112 15.00 2.17 -4.14
CA LEU A 112 16.39 2.64 -4.39
C LEU A 112 16.60 2.95 -5.87
N LYS A 113 16.11 2.11 -6.78
CA LYS A 113 16.19 2.35 -8.23
C LYS A 113 15.41 3.59 -8.66
N ALA A 114 14.34 3.92 -7.96
CA ALA A 114 13.54 5.12 -8.24
C ALA A 114 14.15 6.41 -7.64
N GLY A 115 15.28 6.31 -6.94
CA GLY A 115 15.99 7.46 -6.37
C GLY A 115 15.62 7.79 -4.94
N PHE A 116 14.88 6.91 -4.23
CA PHE A 116 14.64 7.08 -2.81
C PHE A 116 15.91 6.83 -2.00
N THR A 117 16.10 7.63 -0.97
CA THR A 117 17.25 7.53 -0.07
C THR A 117 16.78 7.02 1.30
N PRO A 118 17.41 5.98 1.87
CA PRO A 118 17.12 5.55 3.23
C PRO A 118 17.46 6.65 4.24
N ILE A 119 16.55 6.92 5.17
CA ILE A 119 16.74 7.93 6.21
C ILE A 119 16.68 7.34 7.63
N GLY A 120 16.36 6.08 7.76
CA GLY A 120 16.29 5.38 9.04
C GLY A 120 15.56 4.07 8.95
N ASP A 121 15.44 3.40 10.09
CA ASP A 121 14.73 2.15 10.24
C ASP A 121 13.47 2.33 11.08
N VAL A 122 12.45 1.52 10.79
CA VAL A 122 11.19 1.49 11.55
C VAL A 122 11.06 0.14 12.25
N HIS A 123 10.87 0.18 13.56
CA HIS A 123 10.59 -1.00 14.37
C HIS A 123 9.10 -1.12 14.63
N VAL A 124 8.52 -2.26 14.28
CA VAL A 124 7.10 -2.54 14.47
C VAL A 124 6.91 -3.40 15.71
N PHE A 125 6.02 -2.96 16.59
CA PHE A 125 5.67 -3.68 17.82
C PHE A 125 4.20 -4.07 17.78
N GLU A 126 3.92 -5.30 18.20
CA GLU A 126 2.57 -5.83 18.28
C GLU A 126 2.31 -6.34 19.70
N SER A 127 1.15 -6.03 20.27
CA SER A 127 0.70 -6.62 21.52
C SER A 127 -0.39 -7.65 21.26
N ARG A 128 -0.15 -8.87 21.72
CA ARG A 128 -1.09 -9.99 21.58
C ARG A 128 -1.99 -10.18 22.80
N THR A 129 -1.72 -9.44 23.88
CA THR A 129 -2.36 -9.67 25.19
C THR A 129 -3.42 -8.66 25.58
N LEU A 130 -3.62 -7.61 24.82
CA LEU A 130 -4.58 -6.55 25.12
C LEU A 130 -5.96 -6.74 24.49
N LEU A 131 -6.13 -7.80 23.79
CA LEU A 131 -7.38 -8.16 23.12
C LEU A 131 -7.90 -9.49 23.64
#